data_47a83ad1b3726b44eecac15175169c5d
#
_entry.id   47a83ad1b3726b44eecac15175169c5d
#
_cell.length_a   1.000
_cell.length_b   1.000
_cell.length_c   1.000
_cell.angle_alpha   90.00
_cell.angle_beta   90.00
_cell.angle_gamma   90.00
#
_symmetry.space_group_name_H-M   'P 1'
#
loop_
_entity.id
_entity.type
_entity.pdbx_description
1 polymer ?
#
loop_
_entity_poly.entity_id
_entity_poly.type
_entity_poly.pdbx_seq_one_letter_code
_entity_poly.pdbx_strand_id
1 'polypeptide(L)'
;MATQEDIVTAKLFMNAAFPVLQVLMDESPRLRGKKFNHTVQFGAKDGDELICCHLVFRDGRLDVIQGPAEKADVVMTFSSVEKMNALLKGTGMPLPAIRGNYLAALSFLLNYLMGLKIMTNEPKNEHEKYLKVKCSLYMICRAMSTYNKLGDPDFHEFCLRQPDRIYQFRVEDGDDPQKIACYLRVCQGKSKSGHGVYRKRTPFVLFRFTSVEGALKVLNKEEEFVAAAEKGYVETVGSPEYACYLNDYMSIIQAMVT
;
A
#
# COMPACT_ATOMS: atom_id res chain seq x y z
N MET A 1 15.84 16.50 12.42
CA MET A 1 15.76 15.03 12.29
C MET A 1 14.30 14.65 12.38
N ALA A 2 13.86 13.76 11.53
CA ALA A 2 12.49 13.26 11.51
C ALA A 2 12.20 12.43 12.78
N THR A 3 10.93 12.36 13.16
CA THR A 3 10.50 11.44 14.22
C THR A 3 10.56 10.00 13.73
N GLN A 4 10.57 9.03 14.65
CA GLN A 4 10.51 7.61 14.29
C GLN A 4 9.24 7.30 13.47
N GLU A 5 8.12 7.93 13.82
CA GLU A 5 6.86 7.80 13.11
C GLU A 5 6.95 8.33 11.66
N ASP A 6 7.62 9.48 11.45
CA ASP A 6 7.83 10.00 10.10
C ASP A 6 8.66 9.06 9.23
N ILE A 7 9.69 8.44 9.83
CA ILE A 7 10.54 7.47 9.14
C ILE A 7 9.75 6.22 8.78
N VAL A 8 8.94 5.70 9.71
CA VAL A 8 8.06 4.55 9.48
C VAL A 8 7.06 4.87 8.38
N THR A 9 6.40 6.03 8.44
CA THR A 9 5.46 6.52 7.42
C THR A 9 6.11 6.57 6.04
N ALA A 10 7.29 7.17 5.92
CA ALA A 10 8.05 7.22 4.66
C ALA A 10 8.32 5.82 4.10
N LYS A 11 8.78 4.90 4.95
CA LYS A 11 9.07 3.52 4.57
C LYS A 11 7.80 2.73 4.21
N LEU A 12 6.65 3.02 4.83
CA LEU A 12 5.36 2.44 4.44
C LEU A 12 4.97 2.90 3.02
N PHE A 13 5.08 4.17 2.69
CA PHE A 13 4.85 4.65 1.32
C PHE A 13 5.79 3.97 0.31
N MET A 14 7.09 3.92 0.60
CA MET A 14 8.08 3.34 -0.31
C MET A 14 7.87 1.84 -0.52
N ASN A 15 7.54 1.08 0.55
CA ASN A 15 7.46 -0.38 0.49
C ASN A 15 6.05 -0.91 0.20
N ALA A 16 5.00 -0.12 0.45
CA ALA A 16 3.63 -0.60 0.31
C ALA A 16 2.82 0.19 -0.72
N ALA A 17 2.88 1.53 -0.73
CA ALA A 17 2.10 2.32 -1.67
C ALA A 17 2.72 2.35 -3.08
N PHE A 18 4.03 2.57 -3.24
CA PHE A 18 4.65 2.60 -4.55
C PHE A 18 4.49 1.30 -5.36
N PRO A 19 4.63 0.10 -4.79
CA PRO A 19 4.36 -1.12 -5.54
C PRO A 19 2.95 -1.26 -6.08
N VAL A 20 1.96 -0.56 -5.52
CA VAL A 20 0.58 -0.55 -6.02
C VAL A 20 0.47 0.15 -7.38
N LEU A 21 1.43 0.99 -7.74
CA LEU A 21 1.51 1.59 -9.08
C LEU A 21 1.50 0.54 -10.19
N GLN A 22 2.00 -0.68 -9.95
CA GLN A 22 1.90 -1.75 -10.94
C GLN A 22 0.44 -2.06 -11.28
N VAL A 23 -0.46 -2.13 -10.29
CA VAL A 23 -1.89 -2.35 -10.52
C VAL A 23 -2.48 -1.23 -11.39
N LEU A 24 -2.09 0.02 -11.10
CA LEU A 24 -2.55 1.16 -11.88
C LEU A 24 -1.99 1.17 -13.30
N MET A 25 -0.77 0.73 -13.50
CA MET A 25 -0.16 0.57 -14.84
C MET A 25 -0.88 -0.49 -15.67
N ASP A 26 -1.34 -1.57 -15.03
CA ASP A 26 -1.99 -2.68 -15.69
C ASP A 26 -3.47 -2.39 -16.00
N GLU A 27 -4.17 -1.70 -15.11
CA GLU A 27 -5.63 -1.65 -15.12
C GLU A 27 -6.23 -0.25 -15.22
N SER A 28 -5.51 0.82 -14.82
CA SER A 28 -6.04 2.18 -14.89
C SER A 28 -6.06 2.71 -16.33
N PRO A 29 -7.20 3.22 -16.85
CA PRO A 29 -7.26 3.81 -18.18
C PRO A 29 -6.24 4.95 -18.40
N ARG A 30 -5.86 5.62 -17.30
CA ARG A 30 -4.89 6.73 -17.34
C ARG A 30 -3.46 6.27 -17.59
N LEU A 31 -3.07 5.10 -17.07
CA LEU A 31 -1.68 4.61 -17.08
C LEU A 31 -1.47 3.43 -18.02
N ARG A 32 -2.52 2.64 -18.28
CA ARG A 32 -2.46 1.46 -19.13
C ARG A 32 -1.90 1.79 -20.51
N GLY A 33 -0.86 1.06 -20.90
CA GLY A 33 -0.21 1.24 -22.20
C GLY A 33 0.74 2.45 -22.31
N LYS A 34 0.89 3.27 -21.26
CA LYS A 34 1.91 4.32 -21.27
C LYS A 34 3.30 3.71 -21.20
N LYS A 35 4.15 4.13 -22.12
CA LYS A 35 5.57 3.77 -22.12
C LYS A 35 6.33 4.74 -21.23
N PHE A 36 6.84 4.23 -20.12
CA PHE A 36 7.69 4.98 -19.20
C PHE A 36 8.82 4.05 -18.75
N ASN A 37 9.97 4.18 -19.36
CA ASN A 37 11.14 3.33 -19.12
C ASN A 37 12.25 4.19 -18.51
N HIS A 38 12.11 4.45 -17.19
CA HIS A 38 13.05 5.28 -16.42
C HIS A 38 13.28 4.70 -15.04
N THR A 39 14.46 4.95 -14.50
CA THR A 39 14.76 4.75 -13.08
C THR A 39 14.59 6.07 -12.34
N VAL A 40 13.64 6.11 -11.41
CA VAL A 40 13.33 7.28 -10.60
C VAL A 40 13.77 7.03 -9.16
N GLN A 41 14.74 7.74 -8.66
CA GLN A 41 15.06 7.77 -7.23
C GLN A 41 14.19 8.81 -6.54
N PHE A 42 13.55 8.42 -5.44
CA PHE A 42 12.63 9.25 -4.67
C PHE A 42 12.99 9.14 -3.19
N GLY A 43 13.20 10.28 -2.51
CA GLY A 43 13.57 10.24 -1.11
C GLY A 43 13.71 11.61 -0.49
N ALA A 44 14.08 11.62 0.79
CA ALA A 44 14.22 12.83 1.61
C ALA A 44 15.48 12.75 2.48
N LYS A 45 16.02 13.92 2.80
CA LYS A 45 17.12 14.05 3.77
C LYS A 45 16.59 13.94 5.19
N ASP A 46 17.38 13.27 6.03
CA ASP A 46 17.22 13.26 7.50
C ASP A 46 18.60 13.51 8.14
N GLY A 47 18.94 14.78 8.36
CA GLY A 47 20.31 15.18 8.68
C GLY A 47 21.27 14.83 7.52
N ASP A 48 22.28 14.00 7.80
CA ASP A 48 23.26 13.53 6.82
C ASP A 48 22.81 12.25 6.10
N GLU A 49 21.73 11.61 6.56
CA GLU A 49 21.19 10.40 5.96
C GLU A 49 20.20 10.71 4.84
N LEU A 50 20.08 9.76 3.90
CA LEU A 50 19.11 9.80 2.81
C LEU A 50 18.15 8.62 2.95
N ILE A 51 16.90 8.91 3.30
CA ILE A 51 15.82 7.93 3.30
C ILE A 51 15.21 7.91 1.90
N CYS A 52 15.47 6.86 1.13
CA CYS A 52 15.05 6.79 -0.26
C CYS A 52 14.76 5.36 -0.73
N CYS A 53 14.06 5.30 -1.84
CA CYS A 53 13.96 4.13 -2.70
C CYS A 53 14.17 4.55 -4.16
N HIS A 54 14.36 3.59 -5.05
CA HIS A 54 14.28 3.84 -6.48
C HIS A 54 13.28 2.91 -7.15
N LEU A 55 12.58 3.49 -8.11
CA LEU A 55 11.52 2.84 -8.88
C LEU A 55 12.09 2.59 -10.28
N VAL A 56 12.19 1.33 -10.66
CA VAL A 56 12.67 0.92 -11.98
C VAL A 56 11.47 0.55 -12.84
N PHE A 57 11.13 1.43 -13.78
CA PHE A 57 10.11 1.18 -14.78
C PHE A 57 10.74 0.62 -16.03
N ARG A 58 10.36 -0.59 -16.43
CA ARG A 58 10.88 -1.24 -17.64
C ARG A 58 9.81 -2.13 -18.26
N ASP A 59 9.50 -1.87 -19.52
CA ASP A 59 8.59 -2.70 -20.34
C ASP A 59 7.24 -2.99 -19.66
N GLY A 60 6.65 -1.94 -19.03
CA GLY A 60 5.37 -2.04 -18.32
C GLY A 60 5.46 -2.71 -16.94
N ARG A 61 6.66 -3.00 -16.45
CA ARG A 61 6.90 -3.54 -15.10
C ARG A 61 7.52 -2.48 -14.19
N LEU A 62 7.20 -2.59 -12.92
CA LEU A 62 7.73 -1.74 -11.86
C LEU A 62 8.42 -2.59 -10.78
N ASP A 63 9.68 -2.32 -10.54
CA ASP A 63 10.39 -2.78 -9.35
C ASP A 63 10.66 -1.61 -8.42
N VAL A 64 10.36 -1.76 -7.13
CA VAL A 64 10.66 -0.78 -6.08
C VAL A 64 11.75 -1.34 -5.18
N ILE A 65 12.90 -0.71 -5.19
CA ILE A 65 14.11 -1.15 -4.51
C ILE A 65 14.49 -0.11 -3.45
N GLN A 66 14.77 -0.54 -2.24
CA GLN A 66 15.15 0.36 -1.14
C GLN A 66 16.58 0.86 -1.30
N GLY A 67 16.81 2.10 -0.91
CA GLY A 67 18.10 2.76 -1.00
C GLY A 67 18.33 3.50 -2.33
N PRO A 68 19.51 4.12 -2.47
CA PRO A 68 19.88 4.87 -3.67
C PRO A 68 20.12 3.95 -4.87
N ALA A 69 19.83 4.46 -6.07
CA ALA A 69 20.17 3.80 -7.31
C ALA A 69 21.64 4.08 -7.67
N GLU A 70 22.34 3.09 -8.23
CA GLU A 70 23.67 3.31 -8.82
C GLU A 70 23.62 4.32 -9.98
N LYS A 71 22.55 4.24 -10.78
CA LYS A 71 22.27 5.17 -11.88
C LYS A 71 20.76 5.40 -11.95
N ALA A 72 20.35 6.64 -11.74
CA ALA A 72 18.96 7.07 -11.88
C ALA A 72 18.84 8.07 -13.03
N ASP A 73 17.77 7.94 -13.84
CA ASP A 73 17.42 8.94 -14.86
C ASP A 73 16.87 10.22 -14.22
N VAL A 74 16.19 10.04 -13.09
CA VAL A 74 15.57 11.12 -12.30
C VAL A 74 15.89 10.91 -10.83
N VAL A 75 16.37 11.96 -10.16
CA VAL A 75 16.55 11.99 -8.71
C VAL A 75 15.68 13.09 -8.14
N MET A 76 14.77 12.72 -7.26
CA MET A 76 13.88 13.61 -6.52
C MET A 76 14.23 13.57 -5.04
N THR A 77 14.68 14.67 -4.48
CA THR A 77 15.09 14.74 -3.08
C THR A 77 14.36 15.85 -2.36
N PHE A 78 13.60 15.49 -1.33
CA PHE A 78 12.98 16.46 -0.42
C PHE A 78 13.99 16.92 0.63
N SER A 79 13.81 18.13 1.11
CA SER A 79 14.70 18.72 2.13
C SER A 79 14.49 18.11 3.51
N SER A 80 13.36 17.44 3.77
CA SER A 80 13.11 16.67 4.98
C SER A 80 12.07 15.56 4.73
N VAL A 81 12.03 14.58 5.63
CA VAL A 81 11.10 13.44 5.59
C VAL A 81 9.66 13.91 5.78
N GLU A 82 9.42 14.87 6.67
CA GLU A 82 8.09 15.42 6.93
C GLU A 82 7.50 16.07 5.66
N LYS A 83 8.32 16.79 4.89
CA LYS A 83 7.88 17.37 3.62
C LYS A 83 7.54 16.29 2.60
N MET A 84 8.35 15.25 2.50
CA MET A 84 8.05 14.13 1.62
C MET A 84 6.73 13.45 2.04
N ASN A 85 6.55 13.18 3.33
CA ASN A 85 5.32 12.60 3.86
C ASN A 85 4.11 13.50 3.60
N ALA A 86 4.23 14.81 3.78
CA ALA A 86 3.16 15.76 3.50
C ALA A 86 2.68 15.71 2.03
N LEU A 87 3.60 15.56 1.06
CA LEU A 87 3.22 15.35 -0.33
C LEU A 87 2.49 14.03 -0.53
N LEU A 88 3.01 12.95 0.07
CA LEU A 88 2.48 11.58 -0.11
C LEU A 88 1.11 11.41 0.55
N LYS A 89 0.91 12.02 1.72
CA LYS A 89 -0.40 12.10 2.40
C LYS A 89 -1.38 13.07 1.70
N GLY A 90 -0.89 13.97 0.88
CA GLY A 90 -1.71 15.02 0.25
C GLY A 90 -2.04 16.20 1.17
N THR A 91 -1.38 16.33 2.32
CA THR A 91 -1.55 17.42 3.29
C THR A 91 -0.75 18.69 2.92
N GLY A 92 0.10 18.60 1.89
CA GLY A 92 0.89 19.71 1.36
C GLY A 92 1.43 19.41 -0.03
N MET A 93 2.01 20.42 -0.67
CA MET A 93 2.63 20.29 -2.00
C MET A 93 4.09 20.78 -2.00
N PRO A 94 4.95 20.29 -1.11
CA PRO A 94 6.36 20.64 -1.15
C PRO A 94 7.01 20.12 -2.43
N LEU A 95 7.89 20.93 -3.01
CA LEU A 95 8.59 20.55 -4.23
C LEU A 95 9.93 19.88 -3.87
N PRO A 96 10.24 18.72 -4.47
CA PRO A 96 11.56 18.12 -4.36
C PRO A 96 12.58 18.87 -5.20
N ALA A 97 13.84 18.83 -4.80
CA ALA A 97 14.95 19.13 -5.69
C ALA A 97 15.02 18.01 -6.76
N ILE A 98 15.03 18.40 -8.04
CA ILE A 98 15.03 17.46 -9.17
C ILE A 98 16.38 17.54 -9.85
N ARG A 99 16.98 16.38 -10.15
CA ARG A 99 18.15 16.20 -10.98
C ARG A 99 17.89 15.16 -12.07
N GLY A 100 18.52 15.32 -13.22
CA GLY A 100 18.40 14.41 -14.37
C GLY A 100 17.29 14.82 -15.33
N ASN A 101 16.50 13.88 -15.83
CA ASN A 101 15.49 14.11 -16.85
C ASN A 101 14.23 14.79 -16.28
N TYR A 102 14.09 16.09 -16.48
CA TYR A 102 12.95 16.89 -15.98
C TYR A 102 11.60 16.46 -16.59
N LEU A 103 11.57 16.06 -17.86
CA LEU A 103 10.32 15.61 -18.51
C LEU A 103 9.84 14.30 -17.91
N ALA A 104 10.77 13.38 -17.66
CA ALA A 104 10.45 12.14 -16.96
C ALA A 104 10.02 12.41 -15.51
N ALA A 105 10.66 13.36 -14.83
CA ALA A 105 10.28 13.79 -13.48
C ALA A 105 8.83 14.31 -13.45
N LEU A 106 8.49 15.21 -14.36
CA LEU A 106 7.15 15.77 -14.47
C LEU A 106 6.12 14.69 -14.81
N SER A 107 6.45 13.79 -15.73
CA SER A 107 5.60 12.64 -16.07
C SER A 107 5.37 11.73 -14.88
N PHE A 108 6.41 11.43 -14.09
CA PHE A 108 6.28 10.64 -12.87
C PHE A 108 5.35 11.32 -11.84
N LEU A 109 5.57 12.60 -11.56
CA LEU A 109 4.74 13.35 -10.61
C LEU A 109 3.28 13.38 -11.03
N LEU A 110 3.00 13.78 -12.27
CA LEU A 110 1.63 14.00 -12.75
C LEU A 110 0.87 12.71 -13.02
N ASN A 111 1.52 11.65 -13.47
CA ASN A 111 0.82 10.43 -13.84
C ASN A 111 0.87 9.36 -12.75
N TYR A 112 2.06 9.06 -12.22
CA TYR A 112 2.25 7.95 -11.30
C TYR A 112 1.99 8.37 -9.86
N LEU A 113 2.63 9.42 -9.35
CA LEU A 113 2.44 9.86 -7.98
C LEU A 113 1.01 10.36 -7.74
N MET A 114 0.47 11.17 -8.67
CA MET A 114 -0.95 11.58 -8.61
C MET A 114 -1.90 10.39 -8.82
N GLY A 115 -1.47 9.32 -9.46
CA GLY A 115 -2.24 8.08 -9.61
C GLY A 115 -2.54 7.41 -8.26
N LEU A 116 -1.63 7.49 -7.28
CA LEU A 116 -1.83 6.95 -5.94
C LEU A 116 -3.00 7.60 -5.18
N LYS A 117 -3.39 8.82 -5.56
CA LYS A 117 -4.56 9.49 -4.98
C LYS A 117 -5.90 8.77 -5.24
N ILE A 118 -5.92 7.74 -6.08
CA ILE A 118 -7.11 6.89 -6.24
C ILE A 118 -7.52 6.24 -4.91
N MET A 119 -6.56 5.99 -4.02
CA MET A 119 -6.84 5.38 -2.72
C MET A 119 -7.50 6.36 -1.72
N THR A 120 -7.31 7.66 -1.91
CA THR A 120 -7.83 8.70 -1.00
C THR A 120 -8.98 9.51 -1.61
N ASN A 121 -9.01 9.67 -2.93
CA ASN A 121 -10.04 10.45 -3.61
C ASN A 121 -11.38 9.70 -3.67
N GLU A 122 -12.48 10.47 -3.75
CA GLU A 122 -13.80 9.93 -4.08
C GLU A 122 -13.79 9.31 -5.48
N PRO A 123 -14.24 8.04 -5.63
CA PRO A 123 -14.30 7.39 -6.93
C PRO A 123 -15.48 7.93 -7.76
N LYS A 124 -15.25 8.16 -9.05
CA LYS A 124 -16.24 8.77 -9.96
C LYS A 124 -17.11 7.77 -10.71
N ASN A 125 -16.70 6.50 -10.74
CA ASN A 125 -17.37 5.44 -11.47
C ASN A 125 -17.02 4.06 -10.88
N GLU A 126 -17.70 3.00 -11.30
CA GLU A 126 -17.53 1.64 -10.78
C GLU A 126 -16.11 1.11 -10.97
N HIS A 127 -15.46 1.44 -12.08
CA HIS A 127 -14.07 1.02 -12.31
C HIS A 127 -13.09 1.70 -11.33
N GLU A 128 -13.30 2.97 -11.00
CA GLU A 128 -12.50 3.66 -9.98
C GLU A 128 -12.78 3.12 -8.57
N LYS A 129 -14.03 2.75 -8.25
CA LYS A 129 -14.36 2.05 -6.99
C LYS A 129 -13.59 0.74 -6.87
N TYR A 130 -13.65 -0.07 -7.91
CA TYR A 130 -12.91 -1.32 -8.01
C TYR A 130 -11.40 -1.12 -7.83
N LEU A 131 -10.80 -0.17 -8.56
CA LEU A 131 -9.36 0.13 -8.44
C LEU A 131 -9.00 0.64 -7.05
N LYS A 132 -9.82 1.51 -6.46
CA LYS A 132 -9.61 2.03 -5.10
C LYS A 132 -9.56 0.89 -4.09
N VAL A 133 -10.54 -0.02 -4.11
CA VAL A 133 -10.59 -1.18 -3.22
C VAL A 133 -9.38 -2.09 -3.43
N LYS A 134 -9.08 -2.43 -4.67
CA LYS A 134 -7.95 -3.30 -5.02
C LYS A 134 -6.62 -2.73 -4.55
N CYS A 135 -6.36 -1.47 -4.89
CA CYS A 135 -5.13 -0.77 -4.51
C CYS A 135 -5.00 -0.65 -2.98
N SER A 136 -6.09 -0.28 -2.29
CA SER A 136 -6.09 -0.14 -0.83
C SER A 136 -5.82 -1.45 -0.13
N LEU A 137 -6.49 -2.54 -0.49
CA LEU A 137 -6.26 -3.85 0.12
C LEU A 137 -4.84 -4.37 -0.15
N TYR A 138 -4.31 -4.18 -1.37
CA TYR A 138 -2.94 -4.58 -1.70
C TYR A 138 -1.91 -3.76 -0.92
N MET A 139 -2.15 -2.43 -0.80
CA MET A 139 -1.31 -1.55 0.01
C MET A 139 -1.34 -1.97 1.47
N ILE A 140 -2.51 -2.19 2.08
CA ILE A 140 -2.67 -2.56 3.49
C ILE A 140 -1.94 -3.88 3.80
N CYS A 141 -2.11 -4.92 2.98
CA CYS A 141 -1.40 -6.19 3.17
C CYS A 141 0.12 -6.04 3.12
N ARG A 142 0.63 -5.22 2.19
CA ARG A 142 2.07 -4.93 2.10
C ARG A 142 2.53 -4.06 3.26
N ALA A 143 1.73 -3.10 3.66
CA ALA A 143 2.03 -2.19 4.77
C ALA A 143 2.14 -2.97 6.09
N MET A 144 1.23 -3.89 6.39
CA MET A 144 1.34 -4.78 7.55
C MET A 144 2.64 -5.59 7.52
N SER A 145 2.97 -6.21 6.38
CA SER A 145 4.24 -6.94 6.26
C SER A 145 5.46 -6.04 6.43
N THR A 146 5.40 -4.81 5.95
CA THR A 146 6.47 -3.81 6.10
C THR A 146 6.58 -3.34 7.54
N TYR A 147 5.46 -3.04 8.18
CA TYR A 147 5.39 -2.57 9.57
C TYR A 147 6.02 -3.57 10.54
N ASN A 148 5.70 -4.87 10.38
CA ASN A 148 6.39 -5.94 11.11
C ASN A 148 7.91 -5.93 10.89
N LYS A 149 8.36 -5.77 9.64
CA LYS A 149 9.79 -5.76 9.31
C LYS A 149 10.54 -4.52 9.80
N LEU A 150 9.82 -3.42 10.00
CA LEU A 150 10.36 -2.20 10.59
C LEU A 150 10.53 -2.31 12.09
N GLY A 151 10.01 -3.38 12.70
CA GLY A 151 10.25 -3.72 14.10
C GLY A 151 9.34 -2.97 15.07
N ASP A 152 8.11 -2.63 14.66
CA ASP A 152 7.11 -2.17 15.62
C ASP A 152 6.95 -3.23 16.72
N PRO A 153 7.12 -2.88 18.00
CA PRO A 153 7.21 -3.87 19.09
C PRO A 153 5.94 -4.71 19.23
N ASP A 154 4.77 -4.06 19.17
CA ASP A 154 3.49 -4.72 19.43
C ASP A 154 3.08 -5.62 18.26
N PHE A 155 3.23 -5.12 17.03
CA PHE A 155 2.90 -5.91 15.86
C PHE A 155 3.91 -7.03 15.61
N HIS A 156 5.20 -6.80 15.93
CA HIS A 156 6.22 -7.85 15.86
C HIS A 156 5.94 -8.96 16.88
N GLU A 157 5.60 -8.61 18.12
CA GLU A 157 5.21 -9.56 19.16
C GLU A 157 3.97 -10.37 18.76
N PHE A 158 2.95 -9.70 18.19
CA PHE A 158 1.79 -10.38 17.62
C PHE A 158 2.20 -11.38 16.52
N CYS A 159 3.12 -11.02 15.65
CA CYS A 159 3.64 -11.92 14.60
C CYS A 159 4.50 -13.07 15.19
N LEU A 160 5.28 -12.80 16.23
CA LEU A 160 6.19 -13.75 16.86
C LEU A 160 5.44 -14.92 17.51
N ARG A 161 4.33 -14.62 18.19
CA ARG A 161 3.49 -15.62 18.90
C ARG A 161 2.72 -16.54 17.96
N GLN A 162 2.74 -16.28 16.67
CA GLN A 162 1.94 -17.05 15.72
C GLN A 162 2.75 -18.14 15.02
N PRO A 163 2.18 -19.34 14.90
CA PRO A 163 2.65 -20.34 13.93
C PRO A 163 2.41 -19.81 12.50
N ASP A 164 2.69 -20.65 11.51
CA ASP A 164 2.46 -20.29 10.10
C ASP A 164 0.95 -20.11 9.79
N ARG A 165 0.48 -18.89 9.76
CA ARG A 165 -0.93 -18.49 9.55
C ARG A 165 -1.09 -17.62 8.33
N ILE A 166 -2.24 -17.76 7.67
CA ILE A 166 -2.65 -16.97 6.51
C ILE A 166 -3.86 -16.13 6.88
N TYR A 167 -3.76 -14.84 6.68
CA TYR A 167 -4.85 -13.87 6.73
C TYR A 167 -5.17 -13.49 5.30
N GLN A 168 -6.34 -13.90 4.81
CA GLN A 168 -6.78 -13.69 3.45
C GLN A 168 -7.81 -12.57 3.40
N PHE A 169 -7.67 -11.66 2.44
CA PHE A 169 -8.68 -10.66 2.10
C PHE A 169 -9.21 -10.96 0.71
N ARG A 170 -10.53 -10.92 0.56
CA ARG A 170 -11.19 -11.19 -0.71
C ARG A 170 -12.45 -10.35 -0.84
N VAL A 171 -12.70 -9.82 -2.04
CA VAL A 171 -13.96 -9.17 -2.39
C VAL A 171 -14.72 -10.08 -3.33
N GLU A 172 -15.94 -10.43 -2.95
CA GLU A 172 -16.85 -11.28 -3.73
C GLU A 172 -17.80 -10.42 -4.55
N ASP A 173 -17.26 -9.76 -5.57
CA ASP A 173 -18.04 -8.93 -6.47
C ASP A 173 -17.88 -9.45 -7.91
N GLY A 174 -19.02 -9.80 -8.52
CA GLY A 174 -19.05 -10.38 -9.86
C GLY A 174 -18.61 -11.87 -9.92
N ASP A 175 -18.31 -12.32 -11.13
CA ASP A 175 -18.08 -13.74 -11.44
C ASP A 175 -16.69 -14.26 -11.03
N ASP A 176 -15.75 -13.37 -10.71
CA ASP A 176 -14.38 -13.77 -10.34
C ASP A 176 -13.97 -13.28 -8.93
N PRO A 177 -14.14 -14.13 -7.90
CA PRO A 177 -13.76 -13.82 -6.53
C PRO A 177 -12.23 -13.69 -6.32
N GLN A 178 -11.40 -13.98 -7.33
CA GLN A 178 -9.95 -13.82 -7.28
C GLN A 178 -9.48 -12.46 -7.80
N LYS A 179 -10.36 -11.70 -8.44
CA LYS A 179 -10.07 -10.42 -9.08
C LYS A 179 -9.56 -9.37 -8.08
N ILE A 180 -10.13 -9.33 -6.86
CA ILE A 180 -9.60 -8.58 -5.73
C ILE A 180 -9.34 -9.55 -4.58
N ALA A 181 -8.12 -10.03 -4.49
CA ALA A 181 -7.70 -10.88 -3.39
C ALA A 181 -6.24 -10.62 -3.04
N CYS A 182 -5.93 -10.63 -1.75
CA CYS A 182 -4.56 -10.55 -1.24
C CYS A 182 -4.46 -11.24 0.11
N TYR A 183 -3.25 -11.52 0.54
CA TYR A 183 -3.04 -12.19 1.82
C TYR A 183 -1.81 -11.67 2.56
N LEU A 184 -1.86 -11.79 3.87
CA LEU A 184 -0.71 -11.68 4.76
C LEU A 184 -0.42 -13.08 5.34
N ARG A 185 0.79 -13.58 5.11
CA ARG A 185 1.30 -14.75 5.80
C ARG A 185 2.17 -14.32 6.96
N VAL A 186 1.92 -14.87 8.12
CA VAL A 186 2.70 -14.67 9.35
C VAL A 186 3.25 -16.01 9.81
N CYS A 187 4.52 -16.05 10.17
CA CYS A 187 5.18 -17.26 10.63
C CYS A 187 6.31 -16.92 11.59
N GLN A 188 6.08 -17.10 12.89
CA GLN A 188 7.10 -16.94 13.95
C GLN A 188 7.93 -15.65 13.78
N GLY A 189 7.26 -14.49 13.81
CA GLY A 189 7.87 -13.18 13.65
C GLY A 189 8.15 -12.75 12.21
N LYS A 190 8.13 -13.66 11.25
CA LYS A 190 8.27 -13.33 9.83
C LYS A 190 6.92 -13.04 9.20
N SER A 191 6.86 -12.05 8.31
CA SER A 191 5.66 -11.73 7.55
C SER A 191 5.94 -11.56 6.07
N LYS A 192 4.96 -11.93 5.24
CA LYS A 192 5.00 -11.76 3.79
C LYS A 192 3.58 -11.53 3.27
N SER A 193 3.42 -10.49 2.46
CA SER A 193 2.18 -10.24 1.72
C SER A 193 2.25 -10.87 0.32
N GLY A 194 1.08 -11.13 -0.26
CA GLY A 194 0.96 -11.58 -1.64
C GLY A 194 -0.39 -11.23 -2.23
N HIS A 195 -0.48 -11.27 -3.56
CA HIS A 195 -1.70 -11.02 -4.31
C HIS A 195 -2.39 -12.35 -4.67
N GLY A 196 -3.70 -12.28 -4.88
CA GLY A 196 -4.52 -13.44 -5.20
C GLY A 196 -4.93 -14.27 -3.99
N VAL A 197 -5.59 -15.39 -4.25
CA VAL A 197 -6.01 -16.35 -3.23
C VAL A 197 -4.85 -17.27 -2.87
N TYR A 198 -4.59 -17.45 -1.59
CA TYR A 198 -3.57 -18.39 -1.12
C TYR A 198 -4.04 -19.82 -1.26
N ARG A 199 -3.38 -20.61 -2.13
CA ARG A 199 -3.85 -21.94 -2.53
C ARG A 199 -3.22 -23.11 -1.80
N LYS A 200 -2.16 -22.87 -0.99
CA LYS A 200 -1.41 -24.00 -0.37
C LYS A 200 -2.07 -24.55 0.89
N ARG A 201 -2.95 -23.79 1.53
CA ARG A 201 -3.74 -24.19 2.71
C ARG A 201 -4.92 -23.25 2.90
N THR A 202 -5.89 -23.69 3.73
CA THR A 202 -7.02 -22.86 4.17
C THR A 202 -6.51 -21.66 4.98
N PRO A 203 -7.00 -20.43 4.75
CA PRO A 203 -6.70 -19.28 5.58
C PRO A 203 -7.11 -19.51 7.04
N PHE A 204 -6.31 -19.01 7.97
CA PHE A 204 -6.65 -19.00 9.39
C PHE A 204 -7.75 -17.99 9.69
N VAL A 205 -7.70 -16.82 9.01
CA VAL A 205 -8.78 -15.84 8.96
C VAL A 205 -8.98 -15.40 7.52
N LEU A 206 -10.23 -15.39 7.09
CA LEU A 206 -10.68 -14.85 5.82
C LEU A 206 -11.60 -13.65 6.09
N PHE A 207 -11.18 -12.47 5.61
CA PHE A 207 -12.03 -11.28 5.48
C PHE A 207 -12.70 -11.32 4.11
N ARG A 208 -13.98 -11.60 4.08
CA ARG A 208 -14.78 -11.72 2.87
C ARG A 208 -15.70 -10.51 2.76
N PHE A 209 -15.33 -9.55 1.94
CA PHE A 209 -16.21 -8.43 1.59
C PHE A 209 -17.23 -8.91 0.57
N THR A 210 -18.50 -8.62 0.81
CA THR A 210 -19.60 -9.11 -0.02
C THR A 210 -19.73 -8.37 -1.35
N SER A 211 -19.15 -7.16 -1.43
CA SER A 211 -19.13 -6.33 -2.64
C SER A 211 -18.00 -5.29 -2.58
N VAL A 212 -17.69 -4.68 -3.73
CA VAL A 212 -16.80 -3.51 -3.81
C VAL A 212 -17.36 -2.37 -2.97
N GLU A 213 -18.67 -2.13 -3.00
CA GLU A 213 -19.33 -1.08 -2.21
C GLU A 213 -19.20 -1.32 -0.70
N GLY A 214 -19.42 -2.57 -0.26
CA GLY A 214 -19.24 -2.96 1.15
C GLY A 214 -17.79 -2.78 1.60
N ALA A 215 -16.83 -3.16 0.76
CA ALA A 215 -15.42 -2.95 1.04
C ALA A 215 -15.05 -1.46 1.15
N LEU A 216 -15.62 -0.58 0.31
CA LEU A 216 -15.40 0.86 0.38
C LEU A 216 -15.86 1.47 1.71
N LYS A 217 -17.02 1.07 2.21
CA LYS A 217 -17.53 1.55 3.50
C LYS A 217 -16.58 1.28 4.66
N VAL A 218 -16.00 0.09 4.68
CA VAL A 218 -14.99 -0.29 5.70
C VAL A 218 -13.67 0.46 5.47
N LEU A 219 -13.17 0.48 4.24
CA LEU A 219 -11.88 1.11 3.91
C LEU A 219 -11.88 2.62 4.06
N ASN A 220 -13.02 3.28 3.80
CA ASN A 220 -13.19 4.72 4.02
C ASN A 220 -13.51 5.08 5.48
N LYS A 221 -13.63 4.10 6.38
CA LYS A 221 -14.07 4.29 7.78
C LYS A 221 -15.46 4.92 7.91
N GLU A 222 -16.33 4.70 6.92
CA GLU A 222 -17.75 5.09 7.00
C GLU A 222 -18.50 4.17 7.95
N GLU A 223 -18.05 2.93 8.09
CA GLU A 223 -18.58 1.92 9.00
C GLU A 223 -17.41 1.29 9.78
N GLU A 224 -17.61 1.18 11.09
CA GLU A 224 -16.72 0.42 11.96
C GLU A 224 -16.79 -1.08 11.62
N PHE A 225 -15.68 -1.80 11.80
CA PHE A 225 -15.56 -3.19 11.36
C PHE A 225 -16.67 -4.11 11.90
N VAL A 226 -17.04 -3.96 13.18
CA VAL A 226 -18.11 -4.76 13.80
C VAL A 226 -19.46 -4.42 13.19
N ALA A 227 -19.78 -3.14 13.07
CA ALA A 227 -21.02 -2.66 12.45
C ALA A 227 -21.11 -3.07 10.96
N ALA A 228 -20.00 -3.06 10.25
CA ALA A 228 -19.91 -3.53 8.87
C ALA A 228 -20.22 -5.04 8.76
N ALA A 229 -19.77 -5.83 9.74
CA ALA A 229 -20.09 -7.26 9.79
C ALA A 229 -21.57 -7.51 10.08
N GLU A 230 -22.17 -6.76 11.00
CA GLU A 230 -23.62 -6.83 11.30
C GLU A 230 -24.47 -6.45 10.10
N LYS A 231 -24.04 -5.48 9.30
CA LYS A 231 -24.70 -5.05 8.06
C LYS A 231 -24.42 -5.95 6.85
N GLY A 232 -23.58 -6.99 7.02
CA GLY A 232 -23.23 -7.91 5.96
C GLY A 232 -22.30 -7.36 4.89
N TYR A 233 -21.56 -6.28 5.16
CA TYR A 233 -20.55 -5.74 4.23
C TYR A 233 -19.25 -6.55 4.25
N VAL A 234 -18.95 -7.14 5.40
CA VAL A 234 -17.81 -8.03 5.59
C VAL A 234 -18.21 -9.24 6.42
N GLU A 235 -17.75 -10.41 6.01
CA GLU A 235 -17.87 -11.64 6.76
C GLU A 235 -16.48 -12.11 7.18
N THR A 236 -16.35 -12.50 8.44
CA THR A 236 -15.11 -13.08 8.97
C THR A 236 -15.27 -14.56 9.14
N VAL A 237 -14.46 -15.34 8.41
CA VAL A 237 -14.41 -16.80 8.56
C VAL A 237 -13.11 -17.19 9.24
N GLY A 238 -13.20 -17.98 10.30
CA GLY A 238 -12.05 -18.41 11.13
C GLY A 238 -12.11 -17.80 12.51
N SER A 239 -11.00 -17.24 13.01
CA SER A 239 -10.92 -16.68 14.37
C SER A 239 -11.32 -15.20 14.43
N PRO A 240 -12.48 -14.85 15.04
CA PRO A 240 -12.91 -13.46 15.15
C PRO A 240 -11.96 -12.59 15.98
N GLU A 241 -11.39 -13.14 17.05
CA GLU A 241 -10.43 -12.45 17.90
C GLU A 241 -9.22 -11.93 17.10
N TYR A 242 -8.61 -12.82 16.29
CA TYR A 242 -7.47 -12.44 15.45
C TYR A 242 -7.87 -11.51 14.29
N ALA A 243 -9.12 -11.57 13.85
CA ALA A 243 -9.65 -10.61 12.89
C ALA A 243 -9.72 -9.20 13.49
N CYS A 244 -10.19 -9.05 14.74
CA CYS A 244 -10.22 -7.77 15.45
C CYS A 244 -8.81 -7.23 15.65
N TYR A 245 -7.88 -8.02 16.17
CA TYR A 245 -6.48 -7.57 16.32
C TYR A 245 -5.88 -7.08 15.00
N LEU A 246 -6.11 -7.81 13.91
CA LEU A 246 -5.57 -7.40 12.61
C LEU A 246 -6.23 -6.12 12.09
N ASN A 247 -7.54 -5.93 12.33
CA ASN A 247 -8.25 -4.71 11.99
C ASN A 247 -7.67 -3.49 12.76
N ASP A 248 -7.34 -3.65 14.03
CA ASP A 248 -6.74 -2.58 14.83
C ASP A 248 -5.39 -2.15 14.26
N TYR A 249 -4.52 -3.11 13.90
CA TYR A 249 -3.25 -2.78 13.24
C TYR A 249 -3.44 -2.16 11.84
N MET A 250 -4.44 -2.59 11.08
CA MET A 250 -4.79 -1.96 9.81
C MET A 250 -5.19 -0.49 10.02
N SER A 251 -5.95 -0.20 11.09
CA SER A 251 -6.39 1.15 11.44
C SER A 251 -5.23 2.05 11.85
N ILE A 252 -4.27 1.52 12.64
CA ILE A 252 -3.03 2.23 13.02
C ILE A 252 -2.21 2.58 11.75
N ILE A 253 -1.96 1.60 10.90
CA ILE A 253 -1.20 1.79 9.66
C ILE A 253 -1.90 2.79 8.73
N GLN A 254 -3.22 2.72 8.62
CA GLN A 254 -3.99 3.64 7.80
C GLN A 254 -3.85 5.09 8.32
N ALA A 255 -3.90 5.31 9.64
CA ALA A 255 -3.70 6.63 10.23
C ALA A 255 -2.31 7.23 9.94
N MET A 256 -1.29 6.38 9.77
CA MET A 256 0.06 6.84 9.42
C MET A 256 0.18 7.31 7.97
N VAL A 257 -0.65 6.79 7.06
CA VAL A 257 -0.51 7.03 5.60
C VAL A 257 -1.64 7.89 5.02
N THR A 258 -2.61 8.26 5.80
CA THR A 258 -3.66 9.23 5.49
C THR A 258 -3.47 10.50 6.34
#